data_2657b3fcbd7db9e8dd7a4ffc53309458
#
_entry.id   2657b3fcbd7db9e8dd7a4ffc53309458
#
_cell.length_a   1.000
_cell.length_b   1.000
_cell.length_c   1.000
_cell.angle_alpha   90.00
_cell.angle_beta   90.00
_cell.angle_gamma   90.00
#
_symmetry.space_group_name_H-M   'P 1'
#
loop_
_entity.id
_entity.type
_entity.pdbx_description
1 polymer ?
#
loop_
_entity_poly.entity_id
_entity_poly.type
_entity_poly.pdbx_seq_one_letter_code
_entity_poly.pdbx_strand_id
1 'polypeptide(L)'
;EPFTIKNKVYYSEIQGDVIAKIDTMEQEIEKQKSKPRYLIANNYTDIAALDLQTRDTINIPLKELPLKADFFLAWNGIEKSDYQLEHPADRKAAERFAKLYDVLEKDNPNVKEHAFNVFLIRILFLLFAEDTGIMEKSLFTNTLKLRTNEDGSNFNEVIKDLFEILNIDELNRYEKKNWLKSFPYVNGKLFAEPHIPLVFTKNSRKLLIEAGELLDWNEINPDILGSMIQTVASSKERQVTG
;
A
#
# COMPACT_ATOMS: atom_id res chain seq x y z
N GLU A 1 26.29 -30.94 2.90
CA GLU A 1 25.87 -30.93 4.30
C GLU A 1 24.83 -29.84 4.51
N PRO A 2 23.81 -30.04 5.36
CA PRO A 2 22.83 -29.02 5.64
C PRO A 2 23.48 -27.78 6.30
N PHE A 3 23.05 -26.60 5.91
CA PHE A 3 23.54 -25.32 6.41
C PHE A 3 22.42 -24.57 7.12
N THR A 4 22.70 -24.00 8.30
CA THR A 4 21.71 -23.31 9.10
C THR A 4 22.19 -21.92 9.48
N ILE A 5 21.35 -20.91 9.19
CA ILE A 5 21.44 -19.59 9.79
C ILE A 5 20.33 -19.47 10.84
N LYS A 6 20.72 -19.28 12.09
CA LYS A 6 19.80 -19.23 13.24
C LYS A 6 18.65 -18.25 12.99
N ASN A 7 17.41 -18.69 13.19
CA ASN A 7 16.16 -17.94 13.00
C ASN A 7 15.91 -17.48 11.55
N LYS A 8 16.79 -17.81 10.58
CA LYS A 8 16.63 -17.33 9.19
C LYS A 8 16.43 -18.46 8.20
N VAL A 9 17.37 -19.35 8.07
CA VAL A 9 17.38 -20.36 6.99
C VAL A 9 17.90 -21.71 7.49
N TYR A 10 17.24 -22.77 7.04
CA TYR A 10 17.78 -24.12 7.01
C TYR A 10 17.83 -24.57 5.55
N TYR A 11 19.04 -24.75 5.03
CA TYR A 11 19.30 -25.06 3.63
C TYR A 11 19.91 -26.44 3.51
N SER A 12 19.52 -27.22 2.49
CA SER A 12 20.07 -28.52 2.17
C SER A 12 20.25 -28.72 0.67
N GLU A 13 21.43 -29.15 0.28
CA GLU A 13 21.72 -29.68 -1.06
C GLU A 13 21.46 -31.18 -1.07
N ILE A 14 20.78 -31.65 -2.12
CA ILE A 14 20.42 -33.07 -2.24
C ILE A 14 20.58 -33.57 -3.66
N GLN A 15 20.61 -34.89 -3.81
CA GLN A 15 20.41 -35.58 -5.07
C GLN A 15 19.04 -36.25 -5.01
N GLY A 16 18.03 -35.68 -5.69
CA GLY A 16 16.68 -36.25 -5.70
C GLY A 16 15.57 -35.22 -5.59
N ASP A 17 14.45 -35.61 -5.00
CA ASP A 17 13.24 -34.81 -4.90
C ASP A 17 13.35 -33.71 -3.83
N VAL A 18 13.33 -32.46 -4.27
CA VAL A 18 13.43 -31.28 -3.39
C VAL A 18 12.21 -31.12 -2.49
N ILE A 19 11.03 -31.56 -2.93
CA ILE A 19 9.79 -31.46 -2.13
C ILE A 19 9.83 -32.42 -0.98
N ALA A 20 10.17 -33.70 -1.25
CA ALA A 20 10.32 -34.74 -0.21
C ALA A 20 11.37 -34.33 0.83
N LYS A 21 12.40 -33.57 0.40
CA LYS A 21 13.40 -33.04 1.34
C LYS A 21 12.83 -31.94 2.23
N ILE A 22 12.01 -31.03 1.71
CA ILE A 22 11.34 -30.01 2.53
C ILE A 22 10.50 -30.67 3.62
N ASP A 23 9.72 -31.72 3.29
CA ASP A 23 8.89 -32.44 4.26
C ASP A 23 9.77 -33.07 5.37
N THR A 24 10.90 -33.66 5.00
CA THR A 24 11.87 -34.22 5.96
C THR A 24 12.45 -33.11 6.87
N MET A 25 12.86 -31.99 6.28
CA MET A 25 13.41 -30.86 7.03
C MET A 25 12.37 -30.26 8.00
N GLU A 26 11.10 -30.20 7.62
CA GLU A 26 10.04 -29.73 8.50
C GLU A 26 9.91 -30.64 9.74
N GLN A 27 9.95 -31.94 9.57
CA GLN A 27 9.95 -32.90 10.69
C GLN A 27 11.20 -32.76 11.57
N GLU A 28 12.41 -32.58 10.96
CA GLU A 28 13.66 -32.40 11.69
C GLU A 28 13.66 -31.19 12.62
N ILE A 29 13.01 -30.06 12.19
CA ILE A 29 12.98 -28.83 12.97
C ILE A 29 11.83 -28.77 13.97
N GLU A 30 10.85 -29.67 13.90
CA GLU A 30 9.66 -29.65 14.75
C GLU A 30 10.02 -29.65 16.24
N LYS A 31 11.09 -30.36 16.62
CA LYS A 31 11.60 -30.49 17.98
C LYS A 31 12.58 -29.38 18.39
N GLN A 32 12.93 -28.47 17.49
CA GLN A 32 13.89 -27.42 17.80
C GLN A 32 13.23 -26.25 18.54
N LYS A 33 13.91 -25.72 19.56
CA LYS A 33 13.43 -24.53 20.32
C LYS A 33 13.44 -23.24 19.49
N SER A 34 14.31 -23.15 18.50
CA SER A 34 14.45 -22.00 17.60
C SER A 34 14.32 -22.49 16.18
N LYS A 35 13.23 -22.11 15.53
CA LYS A 35 12.94 -22.51 14.14
C LYS A 35 13.50 -21.47 13.16
N PRO A 36 14.05 -21.90 12.02
CA PRO A 36 14.40 -21.00 10.93
C PRO A 36 13.13 -20.40 10.32
N ARG A 37 13.25 -19.29 9.59
CA ARG A 37 12.15 -18.72 8.81
C ARG A 37 11.89 -19.54 7.55
N TYR A 38 12.95 -19.88 6.82
CA TYR A 38 12.88 -20.61 5.57
C TYR A 38 13.52 -22.00 5.64
N LEU A 39 12.84 -23.00 5.08
CA LEU A 39 13.42 -24.28 4.68
C LEU A 39 13.69 -24.22 3.19
N ILE A 40 14.88 -24.58 2.74
CA ILE A 40 15.27 -24.52 1.33
C ILE A 40 15.99 -25.81 0.96
N ALA A 41 15.51 -26.51 -0.07
CA ALA A 41 16.14 -27.66 -0.66
C ALA A 41 16.50 -27.41 -2.13
N ASN A 42 17.70 -27.79 -2.56
CA ASN A 42 18.22 -27.57 -3.90
C ASN A 42 18.91 -28.81 -4.42
N ASN A 43 18.62 -29.23 -5.67
CA ASN A 43 19.29 -30.32 -6.34
C ASN A 43 20.06 -29.88 -7.61
N TYR A 44 20.33 -28.56 -7.73
CA TYR A 44 20.97 -27.90 -8.86
C TYR A 44 20.16 -27.84 -10.16
N THR A 45 19.05 -28.54 -10.25
CA THR A 45 18.05 -28.43 -11.33
C THR A 45 16.83 -27.65 -10.85
N ASP A 46 16.33 -28.00 -9.68
CA ASP A 46 15.15 -27.46 -9.06
C ASP A 46 15.46 -26.95 -7.64
N ILE A 47 14.70 -25.99 -7.20
CA ILE A 47 14.72 -25.44 -5.86
C ILE A 47 13.31 -25.43 -5.27
N ALA A 48 13.17 -25.98 -4.07
CA ALA A 48 11.95 -25.84 -3.28
C ALA A 48 12.25 -25.05 -2.00
N ALA A 49 11.33 -24.22 -1.59
CA ALA A 49 11.41 -23.51 -0.33
C ALA A 49 10.03 -23.39 0.33
N LEU A 50 10.05 -23.37 1.67
CA LEU A 50 8.89 -23.16 2.53
C LEU A 50 9.20 -22.02 3.50
N ASP A 51 8.36 -20.98 3.52
CA ASP A 51 8.34 -19.99 4.60
C ASP A 51 7.49 -20.54 5.75
N LEU A 52 8.12 -20.80 6.89
CA LEU A 52 7.44 -21.38 8.06
C LEU A 52 6.47 -20.42 8.76
N GLN A 53 6.57 -19.13 8.49
CA GLN A 53 5.68 -18.13 9.11
C GLN A 53 4.41 -17.92 8.27
N THR A 54 4.56 -17.70 6.95
CA THR A 54 3.41 -17.47 6.05
C THR A 54 2.84 -18.76 5.48
N ARG A 55 3.59 -19.86 5.54
CA ARG A 55 3.28 -21.16 4.92
C ARG A 55 3.33 -21.14 3.39
N ASP A 56 3.84 -20.04 2.80
CA ASP A 56 4.08 -19.94 1.38
C ASP A 56 5.15 -20.92 0.92
N THR A 57 5.00 -21.45 -0.29
CA THR A 57 5.94 -22.40 -0.89
C THR A 57 6.32 -21.97 -2.30
N ILE A 58 7.55 -22.28 -2.70
CA ILE A 58 7.97 -22.30 -4.09
C ILE A 58 8.55 -23.67 -4.44
N ASN A 59 8.30 -24.12 -5.67
CA ASN A 59 8.95 -25.26 -6.29
C ASN A 59 9.14 -24.92 -7.77
N ILE A 60 10.36 -24.57 -8.14
CA ILE A 60 10.67 -24.01 -9.47
C ILE A 60 12.02 -24.54 -9.98
N PRO A 61 12.24 -24.53 -11.30
CA PRO A 61 13.58 -24.68 -11.86
C PRO A 61 14.54 -23.64 -11.28
N LEU A 62 15.74 -24.04 -10.88
CA LEU A 62 16.73 -23.17 -10.25
C LEU A 62 17.02 -21.90 -11.08
N LYS A 63 17.00 -22.01 -12.42
CA LYS A 63 17.18 -20.88 -13.35
C LYS A 63 16.13 -19.78 -13.22
N GLU A 64 14.95 -20.10 -12.67
CA GLU A 64 13.82 -19.17 -12.47
C GLU A 64 13.86 -18.46 -11.11
N LEU A 65 14.81 -18.82 -10.24
CA LEU A 65 14.97 -18.23 -8.92
C LEU A 65 15.04 -16.68 -8.94
N PRO A 66 15.74 -16.04 -9.90
CA PRO A 66 15.75 -14.56 -9.97
C PRO A 66 14.35 -13.95 -10.15
N LEU A 67 13.42 -14.64 -10.83
CA LEU A 67 12.04 -14.20 -11.05
C LEU A 67 11.16 -14.35 -9.80
N LYS A 68 11.64 -15.08 -8.80
CA LYS A 68 10.94 -15.38 -7.55
C LYS A 68 11.73 -14.89 -6.32
N ALA A 69 12.69 -14.00 -6.51
CA ALA A 69 13.49 -13.43 -5.42
C ALA A 69 12.62 -12.70 -4.36
N ASP A 70 11.45 -12.22 -4.75
CA ASP A 70 10.44 -11.62 -3.88
C ASP A 70 9.94 -12.58 -2.79
N PHE A 71 9.99 -13.90 -2.99
CA PHE A 71 9.68 -14.90 -1.97
C PHE A 71 10.58 -14.78 -0.73
N PHE A 72 11.82 -14.34 -0.90
CA PHE A 72 12.82 -14.23 0.16
C PHE A 72 13.01 -12.83 0.75
N LEU A 73 12.10 -11.89 0.49
CA LEU A 73 12.22 -10.50 0.96
C LEU A 73 12.32 -10.40 2.49
N ALA A 74 11.63 -11.25 3.23
CA ALA A 74 11.69 -11.29 4.69
C ALA A 74 13.09 -11.65 5.22
N TRP A 75 13.96 -12.27 4.40
CA TRP A 75 15.37 -12.48 4.74
C TRP A 75 16.12 -11.17 4.99
N ASN A 76 15.74 -10.12 4.27
CA ASN A 76 16.29 -8.77 4.41
C ASN A 76 15.45 -7.90 5.38
N GLY A 77 14.54 -8.49 6.14
CA GLY A 77 13.65 -7.76 7.04
C GLY A 77 12.48 -7.05 6.33
N ILE A 78 12.29 -7.31 5.03
CA ILE A 78 11.13 -6.85 4.28
C ILE A 78 10.09 -7.96 4.39
N GLU A 79 9.21 -7.87 5.39
CA GLU A 79 8.08 -8.78 5.48
C GLU A 79 7.21 -8.57 4.24
N LYS A 80 6.90 -9.65 3.52
CA LYS A 80 5.70 -9.66 2.70
C LYS A 80 4.56 -9.44 3.67
N SER A 81 4.02 -8.25 3.67
CA SER A 81 2.68 -8.09 4.17
C SER A 81 1.77 -8.84 3.20
N ASP A 82 1.53 -10.12 3.41
CA ASP A 82 0.29 -10.75 3.02
C ASP A 82 -0.79 -10.07 3.86
N TYR A 83 -1.08 -8.82 3.47
CA TYR A 83 -2.34 -8.23 3.79
C TYR A 83 -3.41 -9.03 3.03
N GLN A 84 -3.71 -10.21 3.52
CA GLN A 84 -5.08 -10.64 3.49
C GLN A 84 -5.81 -9.50 4.18
N LEU A 85 -6.63 -8.79 3.43
CA LEU A 85 -7.56 -7.79 3.96
C LEU A 85 -8.50 -8.55 4.92
N GLU A 86 -7.96 -8.94 6.08
CA GLU A 86 -8.65 -9.79 7.06
C GLU A 86 -9.76 -8.99 7.71
N HIS A 87 -9.53 -7.67 7.87
CA HIS A 87 -10.52 -6.80 8.46
C HIS A 87 -11.52 -6.30 7.40
N PRO A 88 -12.85 -6.40 7.63
CA PRO A 88 -13.85 -5.91 6.69
C PRO A 88 -13.71 -4.42 6.34
N ALA A 89 -13.21 -3.59 7.27
CA ALA A 89 -12.95 -2.17 7.03
C ALA A 89 -11.83 -1.98 6.00
N ASP A 90 -10.73 -2.74 6.12
CA ASP A 90 -9.60 -2.70 5.21
C ASP A 90 -10.02 -3.04 3.77
N ARG A 91 -10.83 -4.09 3.62
CA ARG A 91 -11.36 -4.50 2.31
C ARG A 91 -12.22 -3.41 1.68
N LYS A 92 -13.14 -2.83 2.46
CA LYS A 92 -14.01 -1.75 1.97
C LYS A 92 -13.21 -0.51 1.56
N ALA A 93 -12.16 -0.16 2.32
CA ALA A 93 -11.27 0.93 1.98
C ALA A 93 -10.55 0.66 0.66
N ALA A 94 -9.93 -0.52 0.51
CA ALA A 94 -9.23 -0.92 -0.71
C ALA A 94 -10.14 -0.89 -1.94
N GLU A 95 -11.35 -1.45 -1.86
CA GLU A 95 -12.33 -1.45 -2.95
C GLU A 95 -12.74 -0.02 -3.36
N ARG A 96 -12.95 0.88 -2.38
CA ARG A 96 -13.31 2.28 -2.67
C ARG A 96 -12.18 3.04 -3.33
N PHE A 97 -10.94 2.84 -2.86
CA PHE A 97 -9.79 3.51 -3.45
C PHE A 97 -9.42 2.96 -4.82
N ALA A 98 -9.55 1.66 -5.07
CA ALA A 98 -9.42 1.08 -6.40
C ALA A 98 -10.42 1.71 -7.38
N LYS A 99 -11.70 1.80 -6.97
CA LYS A 99 -12.74 2.43 -7.79
C LYS A 99 -12.48 3.92 -8.05
N LEU A 100 -11.97 4.65 -7.04
CA LEU A 100 -11.59 6.06 -7.20
C LEU A 100 -10.43 6.20 -8.20
N TYR A 101 -9.42 5.35 -8.12
CA TYR A 101 -8.29 5.32 -9.04
C TYR A 101 -8.77 5.10 -10.49
N ASP A 102 -9.59 4.06 -10.72
CA ASP A 102 -10.12 3.74 -12.06
C ASP A 102 -10.88 4.93 -12.68
N VAL A 103 -11.67 5.62 -11.85
CA VAL A 103 -12.42 6.81 -12.31
C VAL A 103 -11.47 7.96 -12.63
N LEU A 104 -10.50 8.25 -11.77
CA LEU A 104 -9.53 9.32 -12.00
C LEU A 104 -8.64 9.03 -13.21
N GLU A 105 -8.19 7.81 -13.39
CA GLU A 105 -7.39 7.42 -14.55
C GLU A 105 -8.17 7.59 -15.85
N LYS A 106 -9.42 7.14 -15.88
CA LYS A 106 -10.31 7.30 -17.04
C LYS A 106 -10.53 8.77 -17.41
N ASP A 107 -10.74 9.62 -16.39
CA ASP A 107 -11.00 11.06 -16.59
C ASP A 107 -9.71 11.85 -16.90
N ASN A 108 -8.52 11.26 -16.70
CA ASN A 108 -7.21 11.89 -16.87
C ASN A 108 -6.20 11.02 -17.68
N PRO A 109 -6.51 10.62 -18.91
CA PRO A 109 -5.75 9.62 -19.67
C PRO A 109 -4.29 10.01 -19.98
N ASN A 110 -3.96 11.31 -19.89
CA ASN A 110 -2.63 11.82 -20.19
C ASN A 110 -1.78 12.10 -18.94
N VAL A 111 -2.30 11.83 -17.75
CA VAL A 111 -1.59 12.04 -16.50
C VAL A 111 -0.78 10.79 -16.14
N LYS A 112 0.48 11.00 -15.70
CA LYS A 112 1.35 9.89 -15.32
C LYS A 112 0.88 9.23 -14.04
N GLU A 113 1.05 7.93 -13.94
CA GLU A 113 0.70 7.10 -12.78
C GLU A 113 1.25 7.65 -11.45
N HIS A 114 2.49 8.15 -11.45
CA HIS A 114 3.09 8.77 -10.26
C HIS A 114 2.22 9.89 -9.66
N ALA A 115 1.57 10.70 -10.50
CA ALA A 115 0.70 11.79 -10.03
C ALA A 115 -0.54 11.26 -9.29
N PHE A 116 -1.14 10.16 -9.77
CA PHE A 116 -2.26 9.52 -9.08
C PHE A 116 -1.83 8.92 -7.75
N ASN A 117 -0.68 8.24 -7.73
CA ASN A 117 -0.15 7.63 -6.51
C ASN A 117 0.13 8.68 -5.43
N VAL A 118 0.80 9.78 -5.79
CA VAL A 118 1.04 10.90 -4.86
C VAL A 118 -0.27 11.51 -4.38
N PHE A 119 -1.23 11.75 -5.29
CA PHE A 119 -2.55 12.26 -4.94
C PHE A 119 -3.27 11.34 -3.95
N LEU A 120 -3.35 10.04 -4.23
CA LEU A 120 -4.03 9.08 -3.38
C LEU A 120 -3.37 8.93 -2.00
N ILE A 121 -2.05 8.93 -1.92
CA ILE A 121 -1.32 8.91 -0.63
C ILE A 121 -1.70 10.13 0.22
N ARG A 122 -1.76 11.31 -0.38
CA ARG A 122 -2.15 12.55 0.30
C ARG A 122 -3.59 12.51 0.80
N ILE A 123 -4.52 12.01 -0.02
CA ILE A 123 -5.92 11.83 0.37
C ILE A 123 -6.05 10.85 1.53
N LEU A 124 -5.36 9.72 1.44
CA LEU A 124 -5.34 8.71 2.50
C LEU A 124 -4.83 9.30 3.82
N PHE A 125 -3.73 10.05 3.77
CA PHE A 125 -3.20 10.74 4.95
C PHE A 125 -4.25 11.68 5.58
N LEU A 126 -4.97 12.46 4.77
CA LEU A 126 -5.97 13.41 5.27
C LEU A 126 -7.17 12.72 5.91
N LEU A 127 -7.64 11.63 5.32
CA LEU A 127 -8.73 10.82 5.87
C LEU A 127 -8.34 10.18 7.21
N PHE A 128 -7.11 9.65 7.31
CA PHE A 128 -6.58 9.17 8.58
C PHE A 128 -6.44 10.27 9.61
N ALA A 129 -5.90 11.43 9.20
CA ALA A 129 -5.63 12.53 10.10
C ALA A 129 -6.91 13.10 10.75
N GLU A 130 -8.04 13.14 10.01
CA GLU A 130 -9.31 13.63 10.55
C GLU A 130 -9.99 12.63 11.51
N ASP A 131 -9.77 11.33 11.35
CA ASP A 131 -10.37 10.32 12.22
C ASP A 131 -9.48 9.97 13.43
N THR A 132 -8.16 10.05 13.28
CA THR A 132 -7.21 9.73 14.36
C THR A 132 -6.87 10.90 15.28
N GLY A 133 -7.47 12.08 15.06
CA GLY A 133 -7.28 13.25 15.92
C GLY A 133 -6.00 14.04 15.65
N ILE A 134 -5.30 13.79 14.53
CA ILE A 134 -4.18 14.64 14.06
C ILE A 134 -4.72 16.00 13.60
N MET A 135 -5.94 16.04 13.10
CA MET A 135 -6.69 17.27 12.82
C MET A 135 -8.12 17.16 13.38
N GLU A 136 -8.89 18.25 13.31
CA GLU A 136 -10.28 18.26 13.74
C GLU A 136 -11.09 17.20 12.98
N LYS A 137 -11.96 16.50 13.70
CA LYS A 137 -12.78 15.41 13.14
C LYS A 137 -13.60 15.88 11.94
N SER A 138 -13.53 15.12 10.86
CA SER A 138 -14.24 15.39 9.59
C SER A 138 -13.90 16.74 8.94
N LEU A 139 -12.80 17.39 9.32
CA LEU A 139 -12.40 18.69 8.77
C LEU A 139 -12.18 18.62 7.26
N PHE A 140 -11.45 17.62 6.79
CA PHE A 140 -11.17 17.42 5.38
C PHE A 140 -12.44 17.08 4.60
N THR A 141 -13.18 16.08 5.04
CA THR A 141 -14.43 15.64 4.40
C THR A 141 -15.45 16.76 4.32
N ASN A 142 -15.67 17.52 5.40
CA ASN A 142 -16.57 18.68 5.40
C ASN A 142 -16.08 19.81 4.50
N THR A 143 -14.77 20.03 4.42
CA THR A 143 -14.20 21.02 3.50
C THR A 143 -14.51 20.65 2.05
N LEU A 144 -14.35 19.39 1.65
CA LEU A 144 -14.70 18.95 0.30
C LEU A 144 -16.19 19.16 0.00
N LYS A 145 -17.06 18.84 0.95
CA LYS A 145 -18.53 19.03 0.80
C LYS A 145 -18.90 20.48 0.61
N LEU A 146 -18.33 21.37 1.42
CA LEU A 146 -18.72 22.79 1.47
C LEU A 146 -18.05 23.66 0.39
N ARG A 147 -16.85 23.26 -0.08
CA ARG A 147 -16.02 24.11 -0.94
C ARG A 147 -15.93 23.64 -2.38
N THR A 148 -16.39 22.43 -2.68
CA THR A 148 -16.36 21.91 -4.04
C THR A 148 -17.76 21.90 -4.66
N ASN A 149 -17.83 22.23 -5.96
CA ASN A 149 -19.04 22.17 -6.73
C ASN A 149 -19.47 20.72 -6.94
N GLU A 150 -20.78 20.45 -7.04
CA GLU A 150 -21.30 19.09 -7.22
C GLU A 150 -20.78 18.39 -8.47
N ASP A 151 -20.52 19.13 -9.53
CA ASP A 151 -19.99 18.64 -10.80
C ASP A 151 -18.48 18.35 -10.77
N GLY A 152 -17.78 18.74 -9.70
CA GLY A 152 -16.34 18.60 -9.54
C GLY A 152 -15.49 19.69 -10.21
N SER A 153 -16.10 20.66 -10.85
CA SER A 153 -15.41 21.66 -11.70
C SER A 153 -14.32 22.45 -11.00
N ASN A 154 -14.50 22.78 -9.70
CA ASN A 154 -13.51 23.52 -8.90
C ASN A 154 -12.71 22.63 -7.93
N PHE A 155 -12.89 21.31 -7.99
CA PHE A 155 -12.30 20.37 -7.02
C PHE A 155 -10.78 20.45 -7.01
N ASN A 156 -10.17 20.51 -8.19
CA ASN A 156 -8.72 20.61 -8.33
C ASN A 156 -8.13 21.86 -7.67
N GLU A 157 -8.81 23.00 -7.75
CA GLU A 157 -8.38 24.25 -7.11
C GLU A 157 -8.41 24.14 -5.59
N VAL A 158 -9.50 23.57 -5.04
CA VAL A 158 -9.65 23.37 -3.60
C VAL A 158 -8.57 22.41 -3.06
N ILE A 159 -8.30 21.32 -3.75
CA ILE A 159 -7.25 20.36 -3.39
C ILE A 159 -5.86 21.00 -3.48
N LYS A 160 -5.58 21.78 -4.51
CA LYS A 160 -4.31 22.50 -4.66
C LYS A 160 -4.08 23.43 -3.48
N ASP A 161 -5.05 24.29 -3.16
CA ASP A 161 -4.98 25.22 -2.03
C ASP A 161 -4.73 24.48 -0.72
N LEU A 162 -5.40 23.33 -0.54
CA LEU A 162 -5.29 22.51 0.66
C LEU A 162 -3.92 21.83 0.78
N PHE A 163 -3.40 21.24 -0.29
CA PHE A 163 -2.06 20.65 -0.27
C PHE A 163 -0.96 21.68 -0.06
N GLU A 164 -1.13 22.90 -0.62
CA GLU A 164 -0.19 23.99 -0.40
C GLU A 164 -0.17 24.44 1.07
N ILE A 165 -1.35 24.61 1.72
CA ILE A 165 -1.39 25.08 3.11
C ILE A 165 -0.78 24.07 4.09
N LEU A 166 -0.94 22.77 3.83
CA LEU A 166 -0.37 21.70 4.65
C LEU A 166 1.17 21.72 4.66
N ASN A 167 1.78 22.29 3.63
CA ASN A 167 3.24 22.46 3.52
C ASN A 167 3.75 23.82 4.03
N ILE A 168 2.87 24.69 4.53
CA ILE A 168 3.25 26.02 5.03
C ILE A 168 3.10 26.05 6.54
N ASP A 169 4.18 26.43 7.22
CA ASP A 169 4.17 26.68 8.66
C ASP A 169 3.11 27.73 9.05
N GLU A 170 2.44 27.52 10.17
CA GLU A 170 1.30 28.35 10.62
C GLU A 170 1.66 29.82 10.71
N LEU A 171 2.88 30.15 11.10
CA LEU A 171 3.37 31.53 11.21
C LEU A 171 3.47 32.26 9.85
N ASN A 172 3.47 31.52 8.75
CA ASN A 172 3.64 32.03 7.39
C ASN A 172 2.34 32.07 6.58
N ARG A 173 1.16 31.97 7.25
CA ARG A 173 -0.16 31.85 6.60
C ARG A 173 -0.99 33.11 6.61
N TYR A 174 -0.43 34.31 6.80
CA TYR A 174 -1.22 35.54 7.02
C TYR A 174 -2.16 35.87 5.87
N GLU A 175 -1.72 35.69 4.64
CA GLU A 175 -2.50 36.04 3.43
C GLU A 175 -3.37 34.91 2.90
N LYS A 176 -3.36 33.73 3.58
CA LYS A 176 -4.13 32.58 3.13
C LYS A 176 -5.60 32.69 3.54
N LYS A 177 -6.48 32.05 2.75
CA LYS A 177 -7.92 31.97 3.01
C LYS A 177 -8.19 31.44 4.43
N ASN A 178 -9.12 32.03 5.16
CA ASN A 178 -9.37 31.72 6.56
C ASN A 178 -9.69 30.22 6.81
N TRP A 179 -10.44 29.60 5.91
CA TRP A 179 -10.78 28.18 6.06
C TRP A 179 -9.58 27.24 5.95
N LEU A 180 -8.51 27.65 5.27
CA LEU A 180 -7.26 26.90 5.16
C LEU A 180 -6.46 26.92 6.48
N LYS A 181 -6.62 27.95 7.30
CA LYS A 181 -5.89 28.11 8.56
C LYS A 181 -6.26 27.08 9.63
N SER A 182 -7.41 26.41 9.46
CA SER A 182 -7.85 25.33 10.35
C SER A 182 -7.08 24.02 10.13
N PHE A 183 -6.37 23.88 9.01
CA PHE A 183 -5.59 22.69 8.74
C PHE A 183 -4.22 22.77 9.42
N PRO A 184 -3.70 21.68 9.99
CA PRO A 184 -2.38 21.66 10.63
C PRO A 184 -1.26 21.81 9.61
N TYR A 185 -0.08 22.20 10.08
CA TYR A 185 1.15 22.09 9.29
C TYR A 185 1.65 20.64 9.34
N VAL A 186 1.89 20.05 8.17
CA VAL A 186 2.43 18.70 8.05
C VAL A 186 3.91 18.79 7.73
N ASN A 187 4.73 18.68 8.77
CA ASN A 187 6.17 18.69 8.62
C ASN A 187 6.68 17.42 7.95
N GLY A 188 7.12 17.52 6.71
CA GLY A 188 7.65 16.38 5.95
C GLY A 188 7.62 16.60 4.44
N LYS A 189 8.00 15.57 3.69
CA LYS A 189 8.07 15.63 2.23
C LYS A 189 6.74 15.33 1.53
N LEU A 190 5.71 14.87 2.25
CA LEU A 190 4.46 14.40 1.65
C LEU A 190 3.76 15.48 0.79
N PHE A 191 3.75 16.73 1.26
CA PHE A 191 3.14 17.84 0.55
C PHE A 191 4.16 18.79 -0.11
N ALA A 192 5.46 18.45 -0.11
CA ALA A 192 6.51 19.32 -0.66
C ALA A 192 6.47 19.40 -2.20
N GLU A 193 6.11 18.32 -2.88
CA GLU A 193 5.96 18.34 -4.33
C GLU A 193 4.70 19.10 -4.73
N PRO A 194 4.75 19.93 -5.80
CA PRO A 194 3.57 20.59 -6.33
C PRO A 194 2.48 19.58 -6.69
N HIS A 195 1.22 19.97 -6.47
CA HIS A 195 0.10 19.17 -6.95
C HIS A 195 0.02 19.20 -8.47
N ILE A 196 -0.02 18.03 -9.09
CA ILE A 196 -0.26 17.89 -10.53
C ILE A 196 -1.78 18.00 -10.75
N PRO A 197 -2.25 18.95 -11.60
CA PRO A 197 -3.66 19.15 -11.84
C PRO A 197 -4.35 17.88 -12.35
N LEU A 198 -5.48 17.55 -11.75
CA LEU A 198 -6.36 16.46 -12.16
C LEU A 198 -7.75 17.01 -12.51
N VAL A 199 -8.39 16.38 -13.47
CA VAL A 199 -9.80 16.60 -13.78
C VAL A 199 -10.64 15.77 -12.81
N PHE A 200 -11.59 16.42 -12.16
CA PHE A 200 -12.57 15.77 -11.29
C PHE A 200 -13.96 15.90 -11.87
N THR A 201 -14.74 14.87 -11.70
CA THR A 201 -16.14 14.80 -12.12
C THR A 201 -17.05 14.65 -10.90
N LYS A 202 -18.35 14.76 -11.10
CA LYS A 202 -19.34 14.46 -10.06
C LYS A 202 -19.10 13.10 -9.41
N ASN A 203 -18.66 12.10 -10.20
CA ASN A 203 -18.44 10.75 -9.72
C ASN A 203 -17.17 10.65 -8.86
N SER A 204 -16.02 11.18 -9.29
CA SER A 204 -14.79 11.17 -8.51
C SER A 204 -14.92 11.99 -7.22
N ARG A 205 -15.60 13.15 -7.27
CA ARG A 205 -15.96 13.95 -6.08
C ARG A 205 -16.78 13.14 -5.08
N LYS A 206 -17.83 12.47 -5.55
CA LYS A 206 -18.71 11.64 -4.72
C LYS A 206 -17.93 10.52 -4.02
N LEU A 207 -17.10 9.79 -4.76
CA LEU A 207 -16.28 8.70 -4.22
C LEU A 207 -15.34 9.16 -3.11
N LEU A 208 -14.72 10.35 -3.26
CA LEU A 208 -13.85 10.93 -2.24
C LEU A 208 -14.61 11.31 -0.97
N ILE A 209 -15.76 11.96 -1.09
CA ILE A 209 -16.59 12.34 0.05
C ILE A 209 -17.09 11.08 0.77
N GLU A 210 -17.57 10.09 0.03
CA GLU A 210 -18.01 8.80 0.60
C GLU A 210 -16.89 8.04 1.31
N ALA A 211 -15.64 8.18 0.89
CA ALA A 211 -14.50 7.58 1.58
C ALA A 211 -14.29 8.18 2.99
N GLY A 212 -14.61 9.47 3.18
CA GLY A 212 -14.56 10.11 4.49
C GLY A 212 -15.83 9.88 5.33
N GLU A 213 -17.00 9.73 4.70
CA GLU A 213 -18.27 9.60 5.44
C GLU A 213 -18.61 8.16 5.83
N LEU A 214 -18.23 7.17 5.01
CA LEU A 214 -18.69 5.79 5.10
C LEU A 214 -17.62 4.82 5.61
N LEU A 215 -16.41 5.29 5.83
CA LEU A 215 -15.31 4.50 6.39
C LEU A 215 -14.91 5.09 7.74
N ASP A 216 -14.59 4.23 8.69
CA ASP A 216 -13.93 4.62 9.95
C ASP A 216 -12.44 4.31 9.83
N TRP A 217 -11.66 5.36 9.63
CA TRP A 217 -10.22 5.23 9.42
C TRP A 217 -9.46 4.86 10.69
N ASN A 218 -10.07 4.93 11.87
CA ASN A 218 -9.50 4.38 13.10
C ASN A 218 -9.47 2.84 13.08
N GLU A 219 -10.41 2.20 12.37
CA GLU A 219 -10.47 0.74 12.25
C GLU A 219 -9.60 0.18 11.11
N ILE A 220 -9.08 1.06 10.24
CA ILE A 220 -8.27 0.67 9.07
C ILE A 220 -6.81 0.62 9.46
N ASN A 221 -6.13 -0.48 9.15
CA ASN A 221 -4.72 -0.63 9.42
C ASN A 221 -3.89 0.30 8.51
N PRO A 222 -3.08 1.26 9.08
CA PRO A 222 -2.26 2.17 8.28
C PRO A 222 -1.31 1.47 7.32
N ASP A 223 -0.87 0.25 7.64
CA ASP A 223 0.06 -0.51 6.81
C ASP A 223 -0.55 -0.98 5.48
N ILE A 224 -1.90 -1.01 5.36
CA ILE A 224 -2.56 -1.35 4.09
C ILE A 224 -2.40 -0.25 3.02
N LEU A 225 -2.03 0.98 3.41
CA LEU A 225 -1.86 2.10 2.49
C LEU A 225 -0.86 1.78 1.38
N GLY A 226 0.28 1.21 1.76
CA GLY A 226 1.31 0.80 0.79
C GLY A 226 0.80 -0.31 -0.15
N SER A 227 0.11 -1.31 0.41
CA SER A 227 -0.44 -2.43 -0.37
C SER A 227 -1.61 -2.00 -1.26
N MET A 228 -2.47 -1.07 -0.80
CA MET A 228 -3.55 -0.50 -1.62
C MET A 228 -2.99 0.20 -2.85
N ILE A 229 -1.96 1.02 -2.70
CA ILE A 229 -1.33 1.73 -3.81
C ILE A 229 -0.65 0.75 -4.76
N GLN A 230 0.07 -0.26 -4.24
CA GLN A 230 0.68 -1.31 -5.07
C GLN A 230 -0.37 -2.16 -5.80
N THR A 231 -1.49 -2.49 -5.16
CA THR A 231 -2.58 -3.27 -5.79
C THR A 231 -3.23 -2.49 -6.93
N VAL A 232 -3.41 -1.20 -6.75
CA VAL A 232 -3.94 -0.30 -7.78
C VAL A 232 -2.94 -0.16 -8.94
N ALA A 233 -1.65 0.00 -8.67
CA ALA A 233 -0.60 0.08 -9.69
C ALA A 233 -0.41 -1.25 -10.44
N SER A 234 -0.41 -2.40 -9.75
CA SER A 234 -0.18 -3.71 -10.36
C SER A 234 -1.38 -4.28 -11.13
N SER A 235 -2.57 -3.74 -10.97
CA SER A 235 -3.74 -4.13 -11.79
C SER A 235 -3.54 -3.79 -13.27
N LYS A 236 -2.70 -2.81 -13.58
CA LYS A 236 -2.32 -2.41 -14.94
C LYS A 236 -1.46 -3.43 -15.67
N GLU A 237 -0.49 -4.04 -15.00
CA GLU A 237 0.38 -5.05 -15.63
C GLU A 237 -0.40 -6.28 -16.07
N ARG A 238 -1.51 -6.61 -15.40
CA ARG A 238 -2.39 -7.73 -15.74
C ARG A 238 -3.33 -7.45 -16.91
N GLN A 239 -3.70 -6.19 -17.16
CA GLN A 239 -4.56 -5.82 -18.29
C GLN A 239 -3.81 -5.62 -19.61
N VAL A 240 -2.48 -5.41 -19.56
CA VAL A 240 -1.63 -5.24 -20.75
C VAL A 240 -1.12 -6.57 -21.30
N THR A 241 -1.20 -7.66 -20.52
CA THR A 241 -0.70 -8.99 -20.88
C THR A 241 -1.82 -10.03 -21.13
N GLY A 242 -3.09 -9.59 -21.24
CA GLY A 242 -4.25 -10.43 -21.55
C GLY A 242 -4.76 -10.29 -22.98
#